data_1ebbb8eaf10cc20c8976cac1273cedc2
#
_entry.id   1ebbb8eaf10cc20c8976cac1273cedc2
#
_cell.length_a   1.000
_cell.length_b   1.000
_cell.length_c   1.000
_cell.angle_alpha   90.00
_cell.angle_beta   90.00
_cell.angle_gamma   90.00
#
_symmetry.space_group_name_H-M   'P 1'
#
loop_
_entity.id
_entity.type
_entity.pdbx_description
1 polymer ?
#
loop_
_entity_poly.entity_id
_entity_poly.type
_entity_poly.pdbx_seq_one_letter_code
_entity_poly.pdbx_strand_id
1 'polypeptide(L)'
;MFLQNTGHPTSWDSTRYADYLKKTRARLPLDLQSLTAIERLELPSVSERSFWWTEITYIQVSGDTITIGAANDERARRYELVYSGVRKLQTTSNRLYFKPTLIMQELVLLRNGVLRHTFSDTVGDLTTLHASSLSFQESLVQ
;
A
#
# COMPACT_ATOMS: atom_id res chain seq x y z
N MET A 1 12.96 -2.14 -5.44
CA MET A 1 11.57 -2.63 -5.26
C MET A 1 11.53 -4.13 -5.54
N PHE A 2 10.80 -4.90 -4.73
CA PHE A 2 10.68 -6.35 -4.90
C PHE A 2 9.59 -6.75 -5.89
N LEU A 3 8.49 -5.99 -5.93
CA LEU A 3 7.46 -6.20 -6.93
C LEU A 3 7.99 -5.84 -8.32
N GLN A 4 7.71 -6.69 -9.30
CA GLN A 4 8.18 -6.51 -10.67
C GLN A 4 7.01 -6.42 -11.63
N ASN A 5 6.94 -5.33 -12.39
CA ASN A 5 5.96 -5.17 -13.44
C ASN A 5 6.33 -6.06 -14.63
N THR A 6 5.37 -6.80 -15.17
CA THR A 6 5.57 -7.74 -16.27
C THR A 6 5.21 -7.15 -17.64
N GLY A 7 5.18 -5.81 -17.74
CA GLY A 7 4.98 -5.11 -19.01
C GLY A 7 3.60 -4.48 -19.19
N HIS A 8 2.65 -4.77 -18.30
CA HIS A 8 1.31 -4.15 -18.28
C HIS A 8 1.07 -3.50 -16.92
N PRO A 9 0.43 -2.31 -16.84
CA PRO A 9 0.20 -1.63 -15.56
C PRO A 9 -0.48 -2.48 -14.48
N THR A 10 -1.30 -3.44 -14.87
CA THR A 10 -2.04 -4.32 -13.95
C THR A 10 -1.39 -5.69 -13.75
N SER A 11 -0.22 -5.94 -14.36
CA SER A 11 0.45 -7.24 -14.30
C SER A 11 1.73 -7.14 -13.48
N TRP A 12 1.73 -7.78 -12.30
CA TRP A 12 2.84 -7.73 -11.36
C TRP A 12 3.23 -9.11 -10.87
N ASP A 13 4.55 -9.35 -10.78
CA ASP A 13 5.11 -10.54 -10.15
C ASP A 13 5.45 -10.20 -8.68
N SER A 14 4.80 -10.91 -7.76
CA SER A 14 4.97 -10.73 -6.32
C SER A 14 5.91 -11.74 -5.68
N THR A 15 6.53 -12.63 -6.44
CA THR A 15 7.33 -13.76 -5.90
C THR A 15 8.47 -13.27 -5.00
N ARG A 16 9.25 -12.29 -5.46
CA ARG A 16 10.38 -11.75 -4.68
C ARG A 16 9.91 -11.03 -3.43
N TYR A 17 8.79 -10.34 -3.51
CA TYR A 17 8.23 -9.66 -2.36
C TYR A 17 7.70 -10.66 -1.32
N ALA A 18 7.04 -11.72 -1.75
CA ALA A 18 6.60 -12.78 -0.86
C ALA A 18 7.79 -13.42 -0.11
N ASP A 19 8.91 -13.65 -0.80
CA ASP A 19 10.12 -14.17 -0.18
C ASP A 19 10.71 -13.20 0.85
N TYR A 20 10.71 -11.90 0.54
CA TYR A 20 11.12 -10.86 1.48
C TYR A 20 10.24 -10.87 2.73
N LEU A 21 8.92 -10.95 2.58
CA LEU A 21 7.98 -10.93 3.69
C LEU A 21 8.14 -12.14 4.60
N LYS A 22 8.45 -13.31 4.07
CA LYS A 22 8.73 -14.51 4.88
C LYS A 22 9.86 -14.27 5.88
N LYS A 23 10.83 -13.43 5.53
CA LYS A 23 12.00 -13.14 6.37
C LYS A 23 11.80 -11.97 7.32
N THR A 24 10.93 -11.03 6.98
CA THR A 24 10.91 -9.72 7.65
C THR A 24 9.57 -9.38 8.29
N ARG A 25 8.47 -9.99 7.89
CA ARG A 25 7.12 -9.64 8.35
C ARG A 25 6.96 -9.72 9.87
N ALA A 26 7.57 -10.70 10.52
CA ALA A 26 7.50 -10.86 11.97
C ALA A 26 8.12 -9.68 12.76
N ARG A 27 8.94 -8.86 12.11
CA ARG A 27 9.57 -7.67 12.71
C ARG A 27 8.65 -6.45 12.69
N LEU A 28 7.54 -6.51 11.97
CA LEU A 28 6.59 -5.42 11.85
C LEU A 28 5.57 -5.44 13.00
N PRO A 29 5.01 -4.29 13.39
CA PRO A 29 3.84 -4.25 14.28
C PRO A 29 2.67 -5.07 13.71
N LEU A 30 1.76 -5.50 14.57
CA LEU A 30 0.67 -6.41 14.19
C LEU A 30 -0.23 -5.85 13.09
N ASP A 31 -0.55 -4.56 13.12
CA ASP A 31 -1.35 -3.93 12.07
C ASP A 31 -0.63 -3.95 10.71
N LEU A 32 0.69 -3.77 10.70
CA LEU A 32 1.49 -3.86 9.48
C LEU A 32 1.70 -5.30 9.03
N GLN A 33 1.69 -6.26 9.94
CA GLN A 33 1.65 -7.67 9.56
C GLN A 33 0.34 -7.99 8.85
N SER A 34 -0.77 -7.40 9.30
CA SER A 34 -2.06 -7.52 8.61
C SER A 34 -2.02 -6.87 7.22
N LEU A 35 -1.45 -5.68 7.11
CA LEU A 35 -1.30 -4.97 5.82
C LEU A 35 -0.47 -5.78 4.81
N THR A 36 0.55 -6.48 5.29
CA THR A 36 1.48 -7.26 4.45
C THR A 36 1.08 -8.73 4.33
N ALA A 37 -0.10 -9.11 4.78
CA ALA A 37 -0.57 -10.48 4.65
C ALA A 37 -0.67 -10.90 3.17
N ILE A 38 -0.35 -12.17 2.90
CA ILE A 38 -0.26 -12.67 1.52
C ILE A 38 -1.59 -12.54 0.76
N GLU A 39 -2.72 -12.68 1.44
CA GLU A 39 -4.04 -12.54 0.81
C GLU A 39 -4.31 -11.14 0.29
N ARG A 40 -3.55 -10.12 0.71
CA ARG A 40 -3.64 -8.77 0.17
C ARG A 40 -2.84 -8.58 -1.12
N LEU A 41 -1.92 -9.50 -1.39
CA LEU A 41 -1.06 -9.48 -2.57
C LEU A 41 -1.62 -10.34 -3.70
N GLU A 42 -2.53 -11.24 -3.39
CA GLU A 42 -3.10 -12.16 -4.39
C GLU A 42 -4.00 -11.42 -5.36
N LEU A 43 -3.88 -11.76 -6.62
CA LEU A 43 -4.60 -11.18 -7.74
C LEU A 43 -5.62 -12.18 -8.29
N PRO A 44 -6.66 -11.63 -8.93
CA PRO A 44 -7.28 -10.31 -8.82
C PRO A 44 -8.51 -10.28 -7.92
N SER A 45 -8.98 -11.33 -7.34
CA SER A 45 -10.19 -11.36 -6.54
C SER A 45 -10.30 -12.61 -5.69
N VAL A 46 -9.17 -13.25 -5.46
CA VAL A 46 -9.11 -14.50 -4.69
C VAL A 46 -9.35 -14.24 -3.21
N SER A 47 -9.04 -13.04 -2.72
CA SER A 47 -9.23 -12.67 -1.32
C SER A 47 -10.04 -11.39 -1.19
N GLU A 48 -11.00 -11.39 -0.25
CA GLU A 48 -11.77 -10.20 0.13
C GLU A 48 -10.89 -9.12 0.78
N ARG A 49 -9.68 -9.46 1.21
CA ARG A 49 -8.73 -8.56 1.87
C ARG A 49 -7.70 -7.99 0.91
N SER A 50 -7.73 -8.36 -0.36
CA SER A 50 -6.81 -7.83 -1.38
C SER A 50 -6.99 -6.33 -1.59
N PHE A 51 -5.87 -5.62 -1.82
CA PHE A 51 -5.90 -4.20 -2.19
C PHE A 51 -6.27 -3.95 -3.65
N TRP A 52 -6.46 -4.99 -4.44
CA TRP A 52 -6.85 -4.88 -5.83
C TRP A 52 -8.13 -4.07 -5.98
N TRP A 53 -8.11 -3.05 -6.85
CA TRP A 53 -9.24 -2.15 -7.12
C TRP A 53 -9.66 -1.30 -5.91
N THR A 54 -8.77 -1.06 -4.97
CA THR A 54 -9.01 -0.16 -3.85
C THR A 54 -8.78 1.29 -4.29
N GLU A 55 -9.76 2.15 -4.08
CA GLU A 55 -9.70 3.55 -4.47
C GLU A 55 -9.24 4.41 -3.29
N ILE A 56 -8.27 5.30 -3.53
CA ILE A 56 -7.91 6.32 -2.55
C ILE A 56 -9.04 7.35 -2.52
N THR A 57 -9.62 7.59 -1.34
CA THR A 57 -10.76 8.49 -1.16
C THR A 57 -10.36 9.86 -0.64
N TYR A 58 -9.27 9.94 0.14
CA TYR A 58 -8.72 11.21 0.61
C TYR A 58 -7.24 11.08 0.97
N ILE A 59 -6.55 12.20 0.91
CA ILE A 59 -5.18 12.36 1.41
C ILE A 59 -5.19 13.64 2.24
N GLN A 60 -4.74 13.54 3.49
CA GLN A 60 -4.65 14.67 4.41
C GLN A 60 -3.22 14.81 4.90
N VAL A 61 -2.67 16.03 4.80
CA VAL A 61 -1.30 16.33 5.24
C VAL A 61 -1.38 17.28 6.42
N SER A 62 -0.70 16.92 7.51
CA SER A 62 -0.59 17.75 8.72
C SER A 62 0.84 17.63 9.26
N GLY A 63 1.67 18.67 9.05
CA GLY A 63 3.08 18.63 9.40
C GLY A 63 3.80 17.50 8.66
N ASP A 64 4.46 16.63 9.42
CA ASP A 64 5.14 15.44 8.89
C ASP A 64 4.27 14.19 8.88
N THR A 65 2.96 14.33 9.10
CA THR A 65 1.99 13.24 9.11
C THR A 65 1.14 13.29 7.85
N ILE A 66 1.02 12.15 7.18
CA ILE A 66 0.14 11.98 6.02
C ILE A 66 -0.85 10.87 6.34
N THR A 67 -2.13 11.17 6.18
CA THR A 67 -3.22 10.19 6.32
C THR A 67 -3.83 9.92 4.96
N ILE A 68 -3.91 8.64 4.60
CA ILE A 68 -4.54 8.20 3.36
C ILE A 68 -5.75 7.35 3.71
N GLY A 69 -6.92 7.78 3.25
CA GLY A 69 -8.12 6.97 3.31
C GLY A 69 -8.36 6.26 1.99
N ALA A 70 -8.80 5.02 2.05
CA ALA A 70 -9.09 4.24 0.86
C ALA A 70 -10.31 3.35 1.09
N ALA A 71 -10.94 2.93 -0.01
CA ALA A 71 -12.16 2.14 0.05
C ALA A 71 -12.20 1.13 -1.10
N ASN A 72 -12.75 -0.02 -0.80
CA ASN A 72 -13.17 -0.98 -1.80
C ASN A 72 -14.67 -1.26 -1.59
N ASP A 73 -15.50 -0.61 -2.37
CA ASP A 73 -16.95 -0.67 -2.17
C ASP A 73 -17.54 -2.04 -2.50
N GLU A 74 -16.97 -2.75 -3.48
CA GLU A 74 -17.40 -4.12 -3.82
C GLU A 74 -17.22 -5.09 -2.66
N ARG A 75 -16.19 -4.86 -1.82
CA ARG A 75 -15.88 -5.71 -0.67
C ARG A 75 -16.32 -5.11 0.65
N ALA A 76 -17.02 -3.96 0.60
CA ALA A 76 -17.48 -3.22 1.78
C ALA A 76 -16.36 -2.94 2.77
N ARG A 77 -15.18 -2.57 2.28
CA ARG A 77 -13.98 -2.30 3.09
C ARG A 77 -13.60 -0.83 3.06
N ARG A 78 -13.17 -0.34 4.21
CA ARG A 78 -12.55 0.98 4.38
C ARG A 78 -11.18 0.79 5.01
N TYR A 79 -10.23 1.59 4.56
CA TYR A 79 -8.85 1.53 5.05
C TYR A 79 -8.38 2.92 5.43
N GLU A 80 -7.57 2.98 6.48
CA GLU A 80 -6.86 4.20 6.85
C GLU A 80 -5.40 3.87 7.09
N LEU A 81 -4.53 4.63 6.43
CA LEU A 81 -3.08 4.55 6.56
C LEU A 81 -2.59 5.88 7.12
N VAL A 82 -1.92 5.85 8.27
CA VAL A 82 -1.35 7.05 8.89
C VAL A 82 0.17 6.92 8.91
N TYR A 83 0.83 7.75 8.13
CA TYR A 83 2.29 7.82 8.03
C TYR A 83 2.77 8.95 8.92
N SER A 84 3.65 8.66 9.90
CA SER A 84 4.23 9.64 10.82
C SER A 84 5.72 9.76 10.59
N GLY A 85 6.26 10.98 10.76
CA GLY A 85 7.66 11.24 10.47
C GLY A 85 7.97 11.03 8.99
N VAL A 86 7.11 11.56 8.12
CA VAL A 86 7.29 11.44 6.67
C VAL A 86 8.52 12.22 6.24
N ARG A 87 9.45 11.54 5.58
CA ARG A 87 10.72 12.12 5.10
C ARG A 87 10.72 12.34 3.61
N LYS A 88 9.92 11.56 2.87
CA LYS A 88 9.91 11.61 1.41
C LYS A 88 8.55 11.15 0.91
N LEU A 89 8.05 11.88 -0.07
CA LEU A 89 6.89 11.49 -0.87
C LEU A 89 7.28 11.68 -2.33
N GLN A 90 7.23 10.61 -3.10
CA GLN A 90 7.47 10.62 -4.54
C GLN A 90 6.29 10.00 -5.27
N THR A 91 5.91 10.61 -6.37
CA THR A 91 4.90 10.02 -7.25
C THR A 91 5.27 10.31 -8.70
N THR A 92 5.02 9.33 -9.57
CA THR A 92 5.11 9.52 -11.02
C THR A 92 3.81 10.09 -11.57
N SER A 93 2.75 10.11 -10.74
CA SER A 93 1.46 10.65 -11.12
C SER A 93 1.43 12.17 -10.97
N ASN A 94 1.01 12.86 -12.02
CA ASN A 94 0.62 14.28 -11.95
C ASN A 94 -0.89 14.43 -11.72
N ARG A 95 -1.57 13.33 -11.36
CA ARG A 95 -3.03 13.24 -11.20
C ARG A 95 -3.45 12.99 -9.76
N LEU A 96 -2.71 13.50 -8.76
CA LEU A 96 -3.05 13.30 -7.34
C LEU A 96 -4.43 13.83 -6.96
N TYR A 97 -4.98 14.73 -7.75
CA TYR A 97 -6.33 15.24 -7.53
C TYR A 97 -7.43 14.31 -8.06
N PHE A 98 -7.09 13.30 -8.86
CA PHE A 98 -8.01 12.22 -9.21
C PHE A 98 -7.84 11.09 -8.20
N LYS A 99 -8.94 10.44 -7.86
CA LYS A 99 -8.93 9.31 -6.94
C LYS A 99 -8.28 8.10 -7.61
N PRO A 100 -6.99 7.82 -7.36
CA PRO A 100 -6.34 6.68 -8.00
C PRO A 100 -6.90 5.37 -7.46
N THR A 101 -7.01 4.38 -8.34
CA THR A 101 -7.39 3.03 -7.97
C THR A 101 -6.12 2.19 -7.84
N LEU A 102 -5.91 1.65 -6.65
CA LEU A 102 -4.71 0.89 -6.33
C LEU A 102 -4.80 -0.53 -6.89
N ILE A 103 -3.67 -1.02 -7.37
CA ILE A 103 -3.51 -2.38 -7.89
C ILE A 103 -2.61 -3.18 -6.97
N MET A 104 -1.46 -2.63 -6.62
CA MET A 104 -0.44 -3.33 -5.84
C MET A 104 0.16 -2.40 -4.80
N GLN A 105 0.63 -2.98 -3.72
CA GLN A 105 1.36 -2.26 -2.69
C GLN A 105 2.52 -3.10 -2.17
N GLU A 106 3.58 -2.41 -1.76
CA GLU A 106 4.79 -3.02 -1.21
C GLU A 106 5.25 -2.20 -0.01
N LEU A 107 5.39 -2.85 1.14
CA LEU A 107 5.94 -2.23 2.34
C LEU A 107 7.29 -2.88 2.66
N VAL A 108 8.33 -2.07 2.78
CA VAL A 108 9.69 -2.52 3.07
C VAL A 108 10.24 -1.79 4.28
N LEU A 109 10.78 -2.54 5.22
CA LEU A 109 11.52 -2.01 6.35
C LEU A 109 12.98 -1.83 5.92
N LEU A 110 13.45 -0.59 5.85
CA LEU A 110 14.82 -0.25 5.48
C LEU A 110 15.77 -0.45 6.67
N ARG A 111 17.08 -0.54 6.39
CA ARG A 111 18.11 -0.78 7.41
C ARG A 111 18.15 0.25 8.52
N ASN A 112 17.78 1.49 8.22
CA ASN A 112 17.75 2.60 9.21
C ASN A 112 16.43 2.64 10.02
N GLY A 113 15.57 1.63 9.91
CA GLY A 113 14.28 1.57 10.58
C GLY A 113 13.16 2.37 9.89
N VAL A 114 13.46 3.05 8.80
CA VAL A 114 12.45 3.78 8.02
C VAL A 114 11.64 2.78 7.20
N LEU A 115 10.33 3.01 7.16
CA LEU A 115 9.41 2.23 6.32
C LEU A 115 9.28 2.91 4.95
N ARG A 116 9.37 2.11 3.90
CA ARG A 116 9.10 2.55 2.53
C ARG A 116 7.84 1.84 2.04
N HIS A 117 6.79 2.59 1.79
CA HIS A 117 5.54 2.07 1.24
C HIS A 117 5.36 2.56 -0.19
N THR A 118 5.25 1.63 -1.12
CA THR A 118 5.07 1.91 -2.54
C THR A 118 3.76 1.29 -3.00
N PHE A 119 2.97 2.03 -3.75
CA PHE A 119 1.78 1.49 -4.39
C PHE A 119 1.67 1.94 -5.84
N SER A 120 1.03 1.10 -6.63
CA SER A 120 0.78 1.32 -8.05
C SER A 120 -0.72 1.45 -8.29
N ASP A 121 -1.08 2.29 -9.24
CA ASP A 121 -2.47 2.45 -9.69
C ASP A 121 -2.73 1.79 -11.04
N THR A 122 -3.99 1.89 -11.51
CA THR A 122 -4.45 1.26 -12.75
C THR A 122 -3.80 1.81 -14.02
N VAL A 123 -3.20 3.00 -13.96
CA VAL A 123 -2.50 3.60 -15.12
C VAL A 123 -0.99 3.39 -15.07
N GLY A 124 -0.51 2.65 -14.06
CA GLY A 124 0.91 2.31 -13.93
C GLY A 124 1.75 3.33 -13.19
N ASP A 125 1.14 4.35 -12.59
CA ASP A 125 1.88 5.30 -11.77
C ASP A 125 2.28 4.67 -10.44
N LEU A 126 3.45 5.08 -9.94
CA LEU A 126 3.98 4.64 -8.65
C LEU A 126 4.00 5.81 -7.67
N THR A 127 3.58 5.54 -6.44
CA THR A 127 3.69 6.48 -5.33
C THR A 127 4.45 5.79 -4.20
N THR A 128 5.47 6.49 -3.68
CA THR A 128 6.33 5.96 -2.62
C THR A 128 6.40 6.96 -1.47
N LEU A 129 6.18 6.47 -0.25
CA LEU A 129 6.36 7.24 0.98
C LEU A 129 7.48 6.60 1.82
N HIS A 130 8.33 7.45 2.39
CA HIS A 130 9.29 7.06 3.42
C HIS A 130 8.85 7.71 4.72
N ALA A 131 8.64 6.91 5.76
CA ALA A 131 8.15 7.39 7.05
C ALA A 131 8.81 6.64 8.21
N SER A 132 8.88 7.31 9.37
CA SER A 132 9.40 6.69 10.59
C SER A 132 8.46 5.63 11.14
N SER A 133 7.15 5.81 10.95
CA SER A 133 6.15 4.84 11.37
C SER A 133 4.93 4.88 10.45
N LEU A 134 4.18 3.80 10.46
CA LEU A 134 2.93 3.65 9.73
C LEU A 134 1.95 2.90 10.60
N SER A 135 0.72 3.35 10.67
CA SER A 135 -0.39 2.59 11.24
C SER A 135 -1.41 2.27 10.16
N PHE A 136 -2.07 1.13 10.30
CA PHE A 136 -3.04 0.64 9.34
C PHE A 136 -4.29 0.17 10.07
N GLN A 137 -5.44 0.67 9.63
CA GLN A 137 -6.75 0.24 10.12
C GLN A 137 -7.64 -0.18 8.97
N GLU A 138 -8.38 -1.24 9.21
CA GLU A 138 -9.36 -1.76 8.27
C GLU A 138 -10.70 -1.91 8.98
N SER A 139 -11.78 -1.49 8.31
CA SER A 139 -13.13 -1.65 8.82
C SER A 139 -14.06 -2.14 7.73
N LEU A 140 -15.12 -2.83 8.16
CA LEU A 140 -16.22 -3.22 7.28
C LEU A 140 -17.28 -2.14 7.28
N VAL A 141 -17.77 -1.80 6.11
CA VAL A 141 -18.91 -0.91 5.96
C VAL A 141 -20.18 -1.75 6.08
N GLN A 142 -21.03 -1.35 7.01
CA GLN A 142 -22.31 -2.00 7.21
C GLN A 142 -23.39 -1.34 6.35
#